data_3dced6d7334d31d7aa32e6b51489e12a
#
_entry.id   3dced6d7334d31d7aa32e6b51489e12a
#
_cell.length_a   1.000
_cell.length_b   1.000
_cell.length_c   1.000
_cell.angle_alpha   90.00
_cell.angle_beta   90.00
_cell.angle_gamma   90.00
#
_symmetry.space_group_name_H-M   'P 1'
#
loop_
_entity.id
_entity.type
_entity.pdbx_description
1 polymer ?
#
loop_
_entity_poly.entity_id
_entity_poly.type
_entity_poly.pdbx_seq_one_letter_code
_entity_poly.pdbx_strand_id
1 'polypeptide(L)'
;PKDLLAFVIMGMLLCTSCIKNEAPNAEADILTCTLPKDIMADPANMIDVDVTFDEDINAYPIKTEVIAGTDITNIAPEFTLTPGATITPESGKAQDFTSPVKYTVVSEDKQWSRIYQMTITVKESPAPDDSPTIPTVFNFENVKTISNYYAFYDKNETGTLEWASGNEGYAWTGSGGSPEKFPTTQTNNGKNGKCLKLETMLTGPLGNMVNKPLAAGNLFIGKFNLGIAISKPLEATLFGTPFNFKPTKLVGYYKYKAGDRFYQNGEYTNKKDIFNIYAIFFERTDKVQTINGHIARNNYEHENMVASAVISNAHETNEWERFEIDFDYDRYGKTVDYDKLKAGKYSVSIILASSKDGDIFEGAPGSTLLTVSYTHLTLPTILRV
;
A
#
# COMPACT_ATOMS: atom_id res chain seq x y z
N PRO A 1 -72.71 -41.16 -9.82
CA PRO A 1 -71.40 -41.01 -10.49
C PRO A 1 -71.33 -39.78 -11.43
N LYS A 2 -72.46 -39.15 -11.82
CA LYS A 2 -72.41 -37.95 -12.69
C LYS A 2 -72.06 -36.68 -11.95
N ASP A 3 -72.39 -36.60 -10.69
CA ASP A 3 -72.13 -35.41 -9.82
C ASP A 3 -70.67 -35.32 -9.38
N LEU A 4 -69.97 -36.47 -9.33
CA LEU A 4 -68.53 -36.54 -8.99
C LEU A 4 -67.68 -36.01 -10.15
N LEU A 5 -68.12 -36.19 -11.42
CA LEU A 5 -67.44 -35.72 -12.60
C LEU A 5 -67.54 -34.19 -12.76
N ALA A 6 -68.69 -33.63 -12.38
CA ALA A 6 -68.92 -32.20 -12.40
C ALA A 6 -68.05 -31.45 -11.37
N PHE A 7 -67.82 -32.03 -10.17
CA PHE A 7 -66.95 -31.48 -9.17
C PHE A 7 -65.49 -31.50 -9.55
N VAL A 8 -65.02 -32.55 -10.24
CA VAL A 8 -63.65 -32.66 -10.72
C VAL A 8 -63.35 -31.70 -11.89
N ILE A 9 -64.32 -31.46 -12.76
CA ILE A 9 -64.20 -30.49 -13.85
C ILE A 9 -64.26 -29.04 -13.31
N MET A 10 -65.08 -28.81 -12.30
CA MET A 10 -65.13 -27.49 -11.64
C MET A 10 -63.88 -27.19 -10.80
N GLY A 11 -63.22 -28.22 -10.24
CA GLY A 11 -61.92 -28.09 -9.52
C GLY A 11 -60.77 -27.86 -10.45
N MET A 12 -60.79 -28.31 -11.74
CA MET A 12 -59.73 -28.06 -12.69
C MET A 12 -59.79 -26.69 -13.38
N LEU A 13 -60.94 -26.00 -13.32
CA LEU A 13 -61.07 -24.66 -13.89
C LEU A 13 -60.69 -23.52 -12.94
N LEU A 14 -60.37 -23.86 -11.66
CA LEU A 14 -59.90 -22.86 -10.67
C LEU A 14 -58.41 -22.78 -10.52
N CYS A 15 -57.60 -23.56 -11.28
CA CYS A 15 -56.15 -23.53 -11.31
C CYS A 15 -55.55 -22.75 -12.51
N THR A 16 -56.29 -21.84 -13.14
CA THR A 16 -55.64 -20.76 -13.89
C THR A 16 -55.13 -19.77 -12.85
N SER A 17 -54.00 -20.15 -12.22
CA SER A 17 -53.16 -19.21 -11.52
C SER A 17 -52.86 -18.10 -12.50
N CYS A 18 -53.35 -16.90 -12.22
CA CYS A 18 -52.86 -15.71 -12.83
C CYS A 18 -51.34 -15.66 -12.53
N ILE A 19 -50.53 -16.02 -13.51
CA ILE A 19 -49.16 -15.57 -13.56
C ILE A 19 -49.28 -14.07 -13.69
N LYS A 20 -49.37 -13.36 -12.57
CA LYS A 20 -49.13 -11.93 -12.58
C LYS A 20 -47.72 -11.76 -13.11
N ASN A 21 -47.58 -11.04 -14.20
CA ASN A 21 -46.28 -10.58 -14.64
C ASN A 21 -45.58 -10.00 -13.38
N GLU A 22 -44.37 -10.45 -13.13
CA GLU A 22 -43.56 -9.90 -12.06
C GLU A 22 -43.52 -8.37 -12.23
N ALA A 23 -43.61 -7.64 -11.10
CA ALA A 23 -43.53 -6.17 -11.19
C ALA A 23 -42.13 -5.79 -11.72
N PRO A 24 -42.05 -4.76 -12.59
CA PRO A 24 -40.77 -4.29 -13.10
C PRO A 24 -39.78 -4.00 -11.94
N ASN A 25 -38.52 -4.38 -12.12
CA ASN A 25 -37.49 -4.21 -11.13
C ASN A 25 -37.19 -2.72 -10.90
N ALA A 26 -37.11 -2.30 -9.62
CA ALA A 26 -36.79 -0.93 -9.22
C ALA A 26 -35.27 -0.69 -9.02
N GLU A 27 -34.44 -1.72 -9.13
CA GLU A 27 -32.99 -1.59 -8.94
C GLU A 27 -32.31 -1.04 -10.19
N ALA A 28 -31.32 -0.17 -9.99
CA ALA A 28 -30.58 0.50 -11.06
C ALA A 28 -29.06 0.33 -10.83
N ASP A 29 -28.58 -0.93 -10.73
CA ASP A 29 -27.22 -1.21 -10.34
C ASP A 29 -26.37 -1.82 -11.47
N ILE A 30 -25.08 -1.46 -11.49
CA ILE A 30 -24.03 -2.20 -12.18
C ILE A 30 -23.56 -3.33 -11.24
N LEU A 31 -23.75 -4.57 -11.65
CA LEU A 31 -23.34 -5.75 -10.91
C LEU A 31 -21.88 -6.11 -11.16
N THR A 32 -21.43 -5.97 -12.40
CA THR A 32 -20.02 -6.21 -12.79
C THR A 32 -19.60 -5.25 -13.91
N CYS A 33 -18.31 -4.95 -13.91
CA CYS A 33 -17.63 -4.25 -15.00
C CYS A 33 -16.45 -5.10 -15.47
N THR A 34 -16.28 -5.22 -16.80
CA THR A 34 -15.15 -5.98 -17.38
C THR A 34 -14.50 -5.21 -18.52
N LEU A 35 -13.19 -5.39 -18.67
CA LEU A 35 -12.39 -4.96 -19.81
C LEU A 35 -11.68 -6.16 -20.43
N PRO A 36 -11.16 -6.06 -21.67
CA PRO A 36 -10.29 -7.08 -22.25
C PRO A 36 -9.09 -7.34 -21.33
N LYS A 37 -8.81 -8.62 -21.06
CA LYS A 37 -7.75 -9.02 -20.10
C LYS A 37 -6.35 -8.63 -20.53
N ASP A 38 -6.12 -8.51 -21.83
CA ASP A 38 -4.85 -8.13 -22.43
C ASP A 38 -4.46 -6.67 -22.20
N ILE A 39 -5.44 -5.82 -21.87
CA ILE A 39 -5.17 -4.41 -21.54
C ILE A 39 -5.17 -4.14 -20.03
N MET A 40 -5.63 -5.05 -19.19
CA MET A 40 -5.69 -4.84 -17.74
C MET A 40 -4.29 -4.92 -17.10
N ALA A 41 -3.96 -3.97 -16.22
CA ALA A 41 -2.70 -3.98 -15.48
C ALA A 41 -2.59 -5.16 -14.51
N ASP A 42 -3.71 -5.66 -14.00
CA ASP A 42 -3.84 -6.90 -13.23
C ASP A 42 -5.04 -7.73 -13.72
N PRO A 43 -4.82 -8.67 -14.66
CA PRO A 43 -5.90 -9.49 -15.22
C PRO A 43 -6.55 -10.46 -14.23
N ALA A 44 -5.95 -10.65 -13.04
CA ALA A 44 -6.49 -11.51 -11.99
C ALA A 44 -7.49 -10.78 -11.09
N ASN A 45 -7.45 -9.45 -11.04
CA ASN A 45 -8.37 -8.64 -10.26
C ASN A 45 -9.64 -8.32 -11.03
N MET A 46 -10.78 -8.49 -10.38
CA MET A 46 -12.06 -7.98 -10.86
C MET A 46 -12.06 -6.45 -10.72
N ILE A 47 -12.66 -5.76 -11.68
CA ILE A 47 -12.90 -4.33 -11.56
C ILE A 47 -13.92 -4.11 -10.46
N ASP A 48 -13.53 -3.38 -9.42
CA ASP A 48 -14.40 -3.07 -8.30
C ASP A 48 -15.43 -2.00 -8.69
N VAL A 49 -16.69 -2.32 -8.47
CA VAL A 49 -17.82 -1.39 -8.65
C VAL A 49 -18.18 -0.94 -7.22
N ASP A 50 -17.74 0.24 -6.84
CA ASP A 50 -18.00 0.75 -5.50
C ASP A 50 -19.50 1.00 -5.29
N VAL A 51 -20.02 0.50 -4.19
CA VAL A 51 -21.43 0.67 -3.78
C VAL A 51 -21.64 1.91 -2.92
N THR A 52 -20.56 2.64 -2.61
CA THR A 52 -20.60 3.86 -1.80
C THR A 52 -20.66 5.07 -2.72
N PHE A 53 -21.67 5.91 -2.52
CA PHE A 53 -21.80 7.17 -3.25
C PHE A 53 -20.72 8.16 -2.83
N ASP A 54 -20.02 8.74 -3.80
CA ASP A 54 -18.99 9.75 -3.60
C ASP A 54 -19.57 11.13 -3.90
N GLU A 55 -19.70 11.96 -2.87
CA GLU A 55 -20.29 13.30 -2.98
C GLU A 55 -19.44 14.26 -3.81
N ASP A 56 -18.11 14.11 -3.80
CA ASP A 56 -17.20 15.00 -4.53
C ASP A 56 -17.33 14.87 -6.04
N ILE A 57 -17.58 13.67 -6.55
CA ILE A 57 -17.81 13.39 -7.97
C ILE A 57 -19.28 13.30 -8.35
N ASN A 58 -20.17 13.29 -7.35
CA ASN A 58 -21.61 13.09 -7.47
C ASN A 58 -21.95 11.84 -8.31
N ALA A 59 -21.34 10.69 -7.93
CA ALA A 59 -21.51 9.41 -8.62
C ALA A 59 -20.96 8.26 -7.76
N TYR A 60 -21.27 7.01 -8.18
CA TYR A 60 -20.62 5.80 -7.66
C TYR A 60 -19.33 5.56 -8.45
N PRO A 61 -18.14 5.48 -7.81
CA PRO A 61 -16.88 5.33 -8.53
C PRO A 61 -16.65 3.91 -9.04
N ILE A 62 -16.13 3.80 -10.27
CA ILE A 62 -15.54 2.59 -10.84
C ILE A 62 -14.10 2.95 -11.22
N LYS A 63 -13.11 2.30 -10.64
CA LYS A 63 -11.69 2.60 -10.88
C LYS A 63 -10.97 1.36 -11.37
N THR A 64 -10.18 1.51 -12.41
CA THR A 64 -9.32 0.44 -12.92
C THR A 64 -8.05 0.99 -13.54
N GLU A 65 -7.05 0.13 -13.67
CA GLU A 65 -5.77 0.46 -14.29
C GLU A 65 -5.50 -0.46 -15.49
N VAL A 66 -5.05 0.13 -16.58
CA VAL A 66 -4.64 -0.59 -17.81
C VAL A 66 -3.12 -0.52 -17.99
N ILE A 67 -2.55 -1.45 -18.77
CA ILE A 67 -1.11 -1.51 -19.03
C ILE A 67 -0.62 -0.25 -19.75
N ALA A 68 0.67 0.05 -19.57
CA ALA A 68 1.34 1.16 -20.26
C ALA A 68 1.20 1.05 -21.79
N GLY A 69 0.91 2.19 -22.43
CA GLY A 69 0.73 2.26 -23.89
C GLY A 69 -0.65 1.86 -24.38
N THR A 70 -1.58 1.50 -23.50
CA THR A 70 -2.99 1.29 -23.90
C THR A 70 -3.61 2.60 -24.39
N ASP A 71 -4.23 2.56 -25.57
CA ASP A 71 -5.02 3.67 -26.09
C ASP A 71 -6.36 3.76 -25.33
N ILE A 72 -6.44 4.71 -24.39
CA ILE A 72 -7.64 4.93 -23.59
C ILE A 72 -8.70 5.82 -24.27
N THR A 73 -8.46 6.27 -25.50
CA THR A 73 -9.44 7.08 -26.25
C THR A 73 -10.54 6.23 -26.87
N ASN A 74 -10.40 4.90 -26.87
CA ASN A 74 -11.31 3.98 -27.55
C ASN A 74 -11.47 2.65 -26.77
N ILE A 75 -11.88 2.70 -25.51
CA ILE A 75 -12.12 1.51 -24.68
C ILE A 75 -13.63 1.25 -24.56
N ALA A 76 -14.03 -0.01 -24.71
CA ALA A 76 -15.41 -0.48 -24.65
C ALA A 76 -15.64 -1.37 -23.40
N PRO A 77 -16.01 -0.79 -22.24
CA PRO A 77 -16.32 -1.57 -21.03
C PRO A 77 -17.62 -2.36 -21.21
N GLU A 78 -17.62 -3.60 -20.72
CA GLU A 78 -18.84 -4.40 -20.66
C GLU A 78 -19.39 -4.40 -19.23
N PHE A 79 -20.69 -4.16 -19.09
CA PHE A 79 -21.40 -4.10 -17.82
C PHE A 79 -22.49 -5.17 -17.75
N THR A 80 -22.57 -5.83 -16.60
CA THR A 80 -23.76 -6.60 -16.21
C THR A 80 -24.59 -5.73 -15.27
N LEU A 81 -25.87 -5.63 -15.54
CA LEU A 81 -26.80 -4.78 -14.79
C LEU A 81 -27.80 -5.63 -14.00
N THR A 82 -28.50 -5.01 -13.06
CA THR A 82 -29.71 -5.59 -12.46
C THR A 82 -30.73 -5.91 -13.56
N PRO A 83 -31.52 -7.00 -13.39
CA PRO A 83 -32.47 -7.44 -14.45
C PRO A 83 -33.41 -6.33 -14.92
N GLY A 84 -33.51 -6.15 -16.23
CA GLY A 84 -34.38 -5.15 -16.86
C GLY A 84 -33.82 -3.73 -16.87
N ALA A 85 -32.76 -3.42 -16.14
CA ALA A 85 -32.14 -2.09 -16.17
C ALA A 85 -31.42 -1.79 -17.49
N THR A 86 -31.29 -0.51 -17.80
CA THR A 86 -30.61 -0.01 -19.02
C THR A 86 -29.48 0.94 -18.62
N ILE A 87 -28.44 1.04 -19.46
CA ILE A 87 -27.28 1.90 -19.21
C ILE A 87 -26.98 2.82 -20.39
N THR A 88 -26.58 4.04 -20.11
CA THR A 88 -26.17 5.03 -21.12
C THR A 88 -24.88 5.70 -20.67
N PRO A 89 -23.79 5.70 -21.48
CA PRO A 89 -23.61 4.99 -22.76
C PRO A 89 -23.85 3.48 -22.68
N GLU A 90 -24.20 2.85 -23.81
CA GLU A 90 -24.49 1.41 -23.86
C GLU A 90 -23.26 0.56 -23.48
N SER A 91 -23.51 -0.59 -22.84
CA SER A 91 -22.47 -1.60 -22.53
C SER A 91 -21.79 -2.07 -23.82
N GLY A 92 -20.46 -2.19 -23.80
CA GLY A 92 -19.67 -2.58 -24.97
C GLY A 92 -19.47 -1.48 -26.03
N LYS A 93 -19.98 -0.27 -25.79
CA LYS A 93 -19.75 0.88 -26.66
C LYS A 93 -18.45 1.60 -26.27
N ALA A 94 -17.56 1.79 -27.24
CA ALA A 94 -16.30 2.49 -27.04
C ALA A 94 -16.49 3.94 -26.57
N GLN A 95 -15.68 4.35 -25.59
CA GLN A 95 -15.66 5.68 -25.00
C GLN A 95 -14.21 6.18 -24.89
N ASP A 96 -14.06 7.49 -24.80
CA ASP A 96 -12.80 8.16 -24.53
C ASP A 96 -12.62 8.37 -23.00
N PHE A 97 -11.63 7.68 -22.43
CA PHE A 97 -11.29 7.73 -21.00
C PHE A 97 -10.11 8.65 -20.67
N THR A 98 -9.74 9.56 -21.55
CA THR A 98 -8.79 10.65 -21.22
C THR A 98 -9.32 11.54 -20.09
N SER A 99 -10.63 11.49 -19.87
CA SER A 99 -11.33 12.02 -18.71
C SER A 99 -12.32 10.98 -18.18
N PRO A 100 -12.69 11.04 -16.88
CA PRO A 100 -13.66 10.12 -16.32
C PRO A 100 -14.99 10.14 -17.09
N VAL A 101 -15.55 8.96 -17.40
CA VAL A 101 -16.80 8.80 -18.15
C VAL A 101 -17.94 8.49 -17.19
N LYS A 102 -19.05 9.22 -17.29
CA LYS A 102 -20.27 8.96 -16.50
C LYS A 102 -21.22 8.06 -17.25
N TYR A 103 -21.70 7.03 -16.56
CA TYR A 103 -22.72 6.10 -16.99
C TYR A 103 -23.99 6.29 -16.16
N THR A 104 -25.13 6.41 -16.81
CA THR A 104 -26.43 6.47 -16.13
C THR A 104 -27.13 5.14 -16.30
N VAL A 105 -27.42 4.47 -15.18
CA VAL A 105 -28.23 3.26 -15.14
C VAL A 105 -29.65 3.63 -14.74
N VAL A 106 -30.64 3.10 -15.45
CA VAL A 106 -32.07 3.33 -15.21
C VAL A 106 -32.73 1.98 -14.94
N SER A 107 -33.54 1.89 -13.89
CA SER A 107 -34.29 0.69 -13.52
C SER A 107 -35.30 0.28 -14.60
N GLU A 108 -35.76 -0.98 -14.55
CA GLU A 108 -36.79 -1.49 -15.48
C GLU A 108 -38.10 -0.70 -15.37
N ASP A 109 -38.50 -0.30 -14.17
CA ASP A 109 -39.70 0.50 -13.90
C ASP A 109 -39.55 1.98 -14.28
N LYS A 110 -38.32 2.41 -14.66
CA LYS A 110 -37.93 3.77 -15.08
C LYS A 110 -38.12 4.84 -13.98
N GLN A 111 -38.29 4.45 -12.75
CA GLN A 111 -38.52 5.40 -11.65
C GLN A 111 -37.21 5.76 -10.91
N TRP A 112 -36.19 4.92 -11.05
CA TRP A 112 -34.90 5.09 -10.36
C TRP A 112 -33.74 5.16 -11.35
N SER A 113 -32.74 5.95 -10.99
CA SER A 113 -31.50 6.01 -11.75
C SER A 113 -30.32 6.20 -10.83
N ARG A 114 -29.16 5.63 -11.23
CA ARG A 114 -27.85 5.83 -10.59
C ARG A 114 -26.83 6.29 -11.62
N ILE A 115 -25.94 7.15 -11.16
CA ILE A 115 -24.81 7.62 -11.97
C ILE A 115 -23.53 6.97 -11.45
N TYR A 116 -22.85 6.26 -12.33
CA TYR A 116 -21.52 5.70 -12.08
C TYR A 116 -20.49 6.53 -12.83
N GLN A 117 -19.33 6.79 -12.21
CA GLN A 117 -18.22 7.44 -12.88
C GLN A 117 -17.05 6.48 -12.99
N MET A 118 -16.73 6.06 -14.22
CA MET A 118 -15.60 5.20 -14.49
C MET A 118 -14.36 6.02 -14.80
N THR A 119 -13.27 5.71 -14.09
CA THR A 119 -11.95 6.28 -14.30
C THR A 119 -11.00 5.15 -14.67
N ILE A 120 -10.36 5.27 -15.83
CA ILE A 120 -9.30 4.37 -16.27
C ILE A 120 -7.98 5.12 -16.17
N THR A 121 -7.03 4.56 -15.43
CA THR A 121 -5.66 5.07 -15.37
C THR A 121 -4.75 4.16 -16.20
N VAL A 122 -3.82 4.76 -16.94
CA VAL A 122 -2.79 3.99 -17.64
C VAL A 122 -1.65 3.76 -16.68
N LYS A 123 -1.25 2.49 -16.51
CA LYS A 123 -0.05 2.16 -15.77
C LYS A 123 1.13 2.88 -16.39
N GLU A 124 1.89 3.59 -15.58
CA GLU A 124 3.05 4.31 -16.08
C GLU A 124 4.04 3.34 -16.74
N SER A 125 4.50 3.67 -17.93
CA SER A 125 5.63 2.95 -18.54
C SER A 125 6.82 3.03 -17.61
N PRO A 126 7.68 1.99 -17.56
CA PRO A 126 8.98 2.14 -16.92
C PRO A 126 9.63 3.43 -17.40
N ALA A 127 10.15 4.20 -16.44
CA ALA A 127 10.85 5.44 -16.76
C ALA A 127 11.83 5.25 -17.94
N PRO A 128 12.06 6.28 -18.76
CA PRO A 128 13.15 6.25 -19.73
C PRO A 128 14.43 5.74 -19.05
N ASP A 129 15.25 5.01 -19.76
CA ASP A 129 16.47 4.30 -19.27
C ASP A 129 17.39 5.11 -18.32
N ASP A 130 17.22 6.44 -18.29
CA ASP A 130 18.02 7.41 -17.53
C ASP A 130 17.35 7.93 -16.24
N SER A 131 16.19 7.43 -15.85
CA SER A 131 15.47 7.91 -14.66
C SER A 131 15.20 6.80 -13.64
N PRO A 132 15.33 7.07 -12.31
CA PRO A 132 15.01 6.09 -11.28
C PRO A 132 13.52 5.71 -11.31
N THR A 133 13.23 4.40 -11.16
CA THR A 133 11.85 3.87 -11.13
C THR A 133 11.03 4.33 -9.91
N ILE A 134 11.69 4.84 -8.87
CA ILE A 134 11.07 5.43 -7.68
C ILE A 134 11.77 6.74 -7.34
N PRO A 135 11.16 7.63 -6.55
CA PRO A 135 11.84 8.77 -5.99
C PRO A 135 13.12 8.36 -5.26
N THR A 136 14.17 9.17 -5.38
CA THR A 136 15.44 8.99 -4.65
C THR A 136 15.64 10.03 -3.56
N VAL A 137 14.75 11.02 -3.49
CA VAL A 137 14.69 12.04 -2.44
C VAL A 137 13.34 11.91 -1.73
N PHE A 138 13.38 11.75 -0.42
CA PHE A 138 12.23 11.50 0.43
C PHE A 138 12.11 12.63 1.44
N ASN A 139 11.03 13.40 1.36
CA ASN A 139 10.83 14.58 2.20
C ASN A 139 9.80 14.36 3.31
N PHE A 140 9.06 13.25 3.28
CA PHE A 140 8.02 12.90 4.25
C PHE A 140 6.94 13.99 4.46
N GLU A 141 6.77 14.88 3.47
CA GLU A 141 5.76 15.93 3.49
C GLU A 141 4.38 15.41 3.12
N ASN A 142 4.32 14.34 2.32
CA ASN A 142 3.09 13.83 1.78
C ASN A 142 2.57 12.66 2.62
N VAL A 143 1.34 12.81 3.11
CA VAL A 143 0.61 11.77 3.82
C VAL A 143 -0.83 11.70 3.32
N LYS A 144 -1.41 10.51 3.37
CA LYS A 144 -2.86 10.28 3.27
C LYS A 144 -3.34 9.65 4.57
N THR A 145 -4.54 9.99 5.01
CA THR A 145 -5.15 9.34 6.17
C THR A 145 -5.84 8.06 5.73
N ILE A 146 -5.46 6.94 6.33
CA ILE A 146 -6.13 5.64 6.16
C ILE A 146 -6.80 5.31 7.49
N SER A 147 -8.13 5.28 7.52
CA SER A 147 -8.89 5.14 8.76
C SER A 147 -8.51 6.22 9.78
N ASN A 148 -7.58 5.93 10.69
CA ASN A 148 -7.18 6.80 11.78
C ASN A 148 -5.65 6.99 11.91
N TYR A 149 -4.87 6.65 10.88
CA TYR A 149 -3.40 6.84 10.85
C TYR A 149 -2.93 7.43 9.51
N TYR A 150 -1.71 7.96 9.50
CA TYR A 150 -1.07 8.44 8.28
C TYR A 150 -0.33 7.33 7.54
N ALA A 151 -0.54 7.27 6.22
CA ALA A 151 0.29 6.55 5.27
C ALA A 151 1.12 7.55 4.47
N PHE A 152 2.42 7.34 4.40
CA PHE A 152 3.38 8.20 3.72
C PHE A 152 3.54 7.82 2.26
N TYR A 153 3.77 8.81 1.40
CA TYR A 153 4.12 8.59 0.01
C TYR A 153 5.02 9.71 -0.51
N ASP A 154 5.86 9.38 -1.48
CA ASP A 154 6.66 10.34 -2.23
C ASP A 154 6.37 10.20 -3.72
N LYS A 155 6.48 11.31 -4.47
CA LYS A 155 6.23 11.38 -5.90
C LYS A 155 7.40 12.01 -6.61
N ASN A 156 7.68 11.52 -7.82
CA ASN A 156 8.51 12.18 -8.81
C ASN A 156 7.84 12.11 -10.18
N GLU A 157 8.55 12.49 -11.24
CA GLU A 157 8.05 12.45 -12.62
C GLU A 157 7.80 11.02 -13.13
N THR A 158 8.39 10.01 -12.46
CA THR A 158 8.35 8.60 -12.89
C THR A 158 7.38 7.75 -12.08
N GLY A 159 6.83 8.28 -10.97
CA GLY A 159 5.85 7.53 -10.20
C GLY A 159 5.65 7.96 -8.76
N THR A 160 4.84 7.18 -8.07
CA THR A 160 4.54 7.33 -6.65
C THR A 160 5.13 6.14 -5.89
N LEU A 161 5.92 6.44 -4.86
CA LEU A 161 6.37 5.46 -3.88
C LEU A 161 5.47 5.54 -2.65
N GLU A 162 4.78 4.48 -2.34
CA GLU A 162 4.06 4.34 -1.07
C GLU A 162 4.96 3.63 -0.04
N TRP A 163 5.02 4.21 1.17
CA TRP A 163 5.74 3.64 2.29
C TRP A 163 4.83 2.76 3.12
N ALA A 164 5.37 1.65 3.59
CA ALA A 164 4.70 0.78 4.55
C ALA A 164 5.14 1.07 5.99
N SER A 165 4.27 0.79 6.95
CA SER A 165 4.54 0.91 8.39
C SER A 165 3.75 -0.12 9.19
N GLY A 166 4.09 -0.28 10.47
CA GLY A 166 3.34 -1.10 11.43
C GLY A 166 2.06 -0.45 11.96
N ASN A 167 1.68 0.73 11.49
CA ASN A 167 0.51 1.47 11.98
C ASN A 167 -0.79 0.68 11.87
N GLU A 168 -0.97 -0.09 10.82
CA GLU A 168 -2.14 -0.95 10.65
C GLU A 168 -2.26 -1.98 11.78
N GLY A 169 -1.14 -2.60 12.17
CA GLY A 169 -1.08 -3.50 13.32
C GLY A 169 -1.34 -2.79 14.65
N TYR A 170 -0.84 -1.57 14.82
CA TYR A 170 -1.11 -0.76 16.00
C TYR A 170 -2.57 -0.32 16.07
N ALA A 171 -3.19 0.05 14.96
CA ALA A 171 -4.61 0.39 14.87
C ALA A 171 -5.50 -0.75 15.38
N TRP A 172 -5.14 -2.00 15.06
CA TRP A 172 -5.86 -3.20 15.53
C TRP A 172 -5.89 -3.32 17.06
N THR A 173 -4.91 -2.78 17.77
CA THR A 173 -4.90 -2.77 19.26
C THR A 173 -5.91 -1.80 19.88
N GLY A 174 -6.52 -0.91 19.09
CA GLY A 174 -7.41 0.15 19.55
C GLY A 174 -6.73 1.30 20.30
N SER A 175 -5.40 1.35 20.33
CA SER A 175 -4.62 2.31 21.13
C SER A 175 -4.38 3.65 20.45
N GLY A 176 -4.51 3.78 19.12
CA GLY A 176 -4.11 4.97 18.36
C GLY A 176 -5.03 6.18 18.60
N GLY A 177 -6.26 6.11 18.17
CA GLY A 177 -7.20 7.24 18.20
C GLY A 177 -7.08 8.16 16.98
N SER A 178 -6.28 9.24 17.04
CA SER A 178 -6.03 10.13 15.90
C SER A 178 -4.66 9.87 15.24
N PRO A 179 -4.45 10.29 13.98
CA PRO A 179 -3.21 9.99 13.25
C PRO A 179 -1.92 10.43 13.95
N GLU A 180 -1.97 11.50 14.72
CA GLU A 180 -0.83 12.06 15.47
C GLU A 180 -0.39 11.19 16.65
N LYS A 181 -1.25 10.26 17.08
CA LYS A 181 -1.04 9.36 18.22
C LYS A 181 -0.59 7.96 17.83
N PHE A 182 -0.15 7.80 16.59
CA PHE A 182 0.39 6.54 16.09
C PHE A 182 1.91 6.49 16.20
N PRO A 183 2.49 5.28 16.32
CA PRO A 183 3.94 5.09 16.38
C PRO A 183 4.68 5.70 15.18
N THR A 184 4.04 5.73 14.01
CA THR A 184 4.56 6.34 12.79
C THR A 184 3.64 7.48 12.38
N THR A 185 4.12 8.72 12.52
CA THR A 185 3.33 9.91 12.26
C THR A 185 4.17 11.05 11.68
N GLN A 186 3.51 12.15 11.33
CA GLN A 186 4.13 13.37 10.82
C GLN A 186 4.10 14.45 11.89
N THR A 187 5.14 15.27 11.96
CA THR A 187 5.20 16.44 12.86
C THR A 187 5.75 17.68 12.14
N ASN A 188 5.40 18.87 12.64
CA ASN A 188 5.88 20.14 12.12
C ASN A 188 7.30 20.52 12.61
N ASN A 189 7.96 19.65 13.37
CA ASN A 189 9.29 19.91 13.95
C ASN A 189 10.44 19.50 13.02
N GLY A 190 10.25 19.58 11.71
CA GLY A 190 11.29 19.27 10.72
C GLY A 190 12.42 20.29 10.71
N LYS A 191 13.51 19.95 10.05
CA LYS A 191 14.62 20.87 9.79
C LYS A 191 14.18 22.03 8.89
N ASN A 192 13.37 21.70 7.88
CA ASN A 192 12.66 22.61 6.99
C ASN A 192 11.29 21.98 6.74
N GLY A 193 10.21 22.58 7.27
CA GLY A 193 8.86 22.03 7.10
C GLY A 193 8.52 20.89 8.06
N LYS A 194 7.81 19.88 7.56
CA LYS A 194 7.41 18.71 8.33
C LYS A 194 8.49 17.64 8.34
N CYS A 195 8.34 16.67 9.22
CA CYS A 195 9.21 15.50 9.25
C CYS A 195 8.47 14.23 9.68
N LEU A 196 9.06 13.09 9.39
CA LEU A 196 8.65 11.82 9.95
C LEU A 196 9.00 11.77 11.43
N LYS A 197 8.04 11.36 12.24
CA LYS A 197 8.21 11.00 13.66
C LYS A 197 7.92 9.52 13.84
N LEU A 198 8.89 8.81 14.35
CA LEU A 198 8.77 7.42 14.76
C LEU A 198 8.92 7.35 16.27
N GLU A 199 7.93 6.77 16.96
CA GLU A 199 7.94 6.66 18.41
C GLU A 199 7.61 5.23 18.83
N THR A 200 8.35 4.72 19.80
CA THR A 200 8.05 3.43 20.42
C THR A 200 6.96 3.62 21.47
N MET A 201 5.84 2.96 21.29
CA MET A 201 4.62 3.15 22.09
C MET A 201 4.12 1.85 22.68
N LEU A 202 3.41 1.94 23.81
CA LEU A 202 2.68 0.80 24.39
C LEU A 202 1.45 0.47 23.56
N THR A 203 1.19 -0.82 23.36
CA THR A 203 0.06 -1.33 22.58
C THR A 203 -1.23 -1.52 23.42
N GLY A 204 -1.15 -1.24 24.73
CA GLY A 204 -2.30 -1.38 25.63
C GLY A 204 -2.73 -2.83 25.89
N PRO A 205 -3.94 -3.03 26.44
CA PRO A 205 -4.39 -4.34 26.90
C PRO A 205 -4.43 -5.42 25.81
N LEU A 206 -4.90 -5.08 24.59
CA LEU A 206 -5.01 -6.05 23.51
C LEU A 206 -3.63 -6.52 23.03
N GLY A 207 -2.66 -5.61 22.92
CA GLY A 207 -1.29 -5.98 22.57
C GLY A 207 -0.63 -6.85 23.65
N ASN A 208 -0.89 -6.54 24.93
CA ASN A 208 -0.40 -7.37 26.04
C ASN A 208 -0.98 -8.79 26.01
N MET A 209 -2.24 -8.97 25.67
CA MET A 209 -2.90 -10.29 25.55
C MET A 209 -2.21 -11.19 24.51
N VAL A 210 -1.64 -10.61 23.47
CA VAL A 210 -0.92 -11.35 22.41
C VAL A 210 0.61 -11.30 22.60
N ASN A 211 1.10 -10.93 23.78
CA ASN A 211 2.53 -10.78 24.10
C ASN A 211 3.27 -9.81 23.16
N LYS A 212 2.61 -8.72 22.79
CA LYS A 212 3.17 -7.64 21.96
C LYS A 212 2.97 -6.30 22.71
N PRO A 213 3.66 -6.08 23.83
CA PRO A 213 3.35 -4.98 24.75
C PRO A 213 3.72 -3.60 24.22
N LEU A 214 4.59 -3.53 23.21
CA LEU A 214 5.00 -2.30 22.58
C LEU A 214 5.05 -2.43 21.05
N ALA A 215 4.99 -1.31 20.37
CA ALA A 215 5.20 -1.18 18.93
C ALA A 215 6.21 -0.05 18.68
N ALA A 216 7.31 -0.35 18.03
CA ALA A 216 8.23 0.67 17.56
C ALA A 216 7.63 1.36 16.32
N GLY A 217 7.74 2.69 16.28
CA GLY A 217 7.49 3.44 15.07
C GLY A 217 8.46 3.00 13.99
N ASN A 218 7.94 2.67 12.81
CA ASN A 218 8.76 2.22 11.68
C ASN A 218 8.16 2.71 10.36
N LEU A 219 9.04 2.93 9.39
CA LEU A 219 8.67 3.26 8.01
C LEU A 219 9.64 2.57 7.07
N PHE A 220 9.13 1.91 6.04
CA PHE A 220 10.00 1.18 5.11
C PHE A 220 9.43 1.11 3.70
N ILE A 221 10.32 0.95 2.72
CA ILE A 221 9.95 0.68 1.33
C ILE A 221 9.61 -0.80 1.20
N GLY A 222 8.32 -1.10 0.94
CA GLY A 222 7.83 -2.47 0.86
C GLY A 222 6.35 -2.60 1.18
N LYS A 223 5.97 -3.73 1.78
CA LYS A 223 4.58 -4.01 2.17
C LYS A 223 4.51 -4.58 3.59
N PHE A 224 3.45 -4.25 4.31
CA PHE A 224 3.13 -4.83 5.61
C PHE A 224 1.97 -5.82 5.47
N ASN A 225 2.15 -7.04 5.99
CA ASN A 225 1.12 -8.08 5.98
C ASN A 225 0.51 -8.24 7.38
N LEU A 226 -0.59 -7.56 7.63
CA LEU A 226 -1.29 -7.62 8.92
C LEU A 226 -1.74 -9.06 9.28
N GLY A 227 -2.13 -9.86 8.29
CA GLY A 227 -2.68 -11.21 8.51
C GLY A 227 -1.74 -12.15 9.26
N ILE A 228 -0.44 -11.94 9.20
CA ILE A 228 0.57 -12.75 9.89
C ILE A 228 1.37 -11.98 10.96
N ALA A 229 1.10 -10.70 11.14
CA ALA A 229 1.91 -9.82 11.99
C ALA A 229 1.94 -10.25 13.47
N ILE A 230 0.89 -10.86 13.98
CA ILE A 230 0.85 -11.37 15.36
C ILE A 230 1.63 -12.68 15.48
N SER A 231 1.43 -13.63 14.55
CA SER A 231 2.03 -14.97 14.64
C SER A 231 3.47 -15.02 14.14
N LYS A 232 3.80 -14.21 13.13
CA LYS A 232 5.10 -14.19 12.45
C LYS A 232 5.55 -12.75 12.16
N PRO A 233 5.85 -11.95 13.18
CA PRO A 233 6.09 -10.50 13.02
C PRO A 233 7.24 -10.18 12.07
N LEU A 234 8.33 -10.94 12.10
CA LEU A 234 9.47 -10.74 11.21
C LEU A 234 9.16 -11.08 9.74
N GLU A 235 8.18 -11.97 9.48
CA GLU A 235 7.71 -12.28 8.13
C GLU A 235 6.63 -11.29 7.64
N ALA A 236 6.05 -10.49 8.53
CA ALA A 236 5.00 -9.52 8.20
C ALA A 236 5.51 -8.29 7.46
N THR A 237 6.77 -7.95 7.60
CA THR A 237 7.43 -6.87 6.87
C THR A 237 8.10 -7.42 5.62
N LEU A 238 7.59 -7.03 4.45
CA LEU A 238 8.09 -7.46 3.15
C LEU A 238 8.83 -6.29 2.52
N PHE A 239 10.15 -6.32 2.58
CA PHE A 239 11.04 -5.25 2.13
C PHE A 239 11.34 -5.32 0.65
N GLY A 240 11.37 -4.17 0.01
CA GLY A 240 11.87 -3.97 -1.35
C GLY A 240 10.79 -3.60 -2.37
N THR A 241 11.21 -2.74 -3.29
CA THR A 241 10.51 -2.40 -4.52
C THR A 241 11.52 -2.41 -5.66
N PRO A 242 11.11 -2.72 -6.91
CA PRO A 242 12.01 -2.71 -8.06
C PRO A 242 12.75 -1.38 -8.19
N PHE A 243 14.05 -1.47 -8.45
CA PHE A 243 14.91 -0.30 -8.59
C PHE A 243 15.94 -0.53 -9.68
N ASN A 244 16.06 0.43 -10.59
CA ASN A 244 16.85 0.31 -11.83
C ASN A 244 18.19 1.07 -11.78
N PHE A 245 18.61 1.55 -10.60
CA PHE A 245 19.91 2.20 -10.42
C PHE A 245 20.72 1.50 -9.32
N LYS A 246 22.04 1.61 -9.43
CA LYS A 246 22.97 1.15 -8.40
C LYS A 246 23.06 2.22 -7.30
N PRO A 247 22.49 2.04 -6.09
CA PRO A 247 22.63 3.02 -5.03
C PRO A 247 24.05 3.05 -4.51
N THR A 248 24.56 4.24 -4.17
CA THR A 248 25.92 4.41 -3.64
C THR A 248 25.92 4.79 -2.18
N LYS A 249 24.99 5.66 -1.74
CA LYS A 249 24.89 6.13 -0.36
C LYS A 249 23.45 6.32 0.06
N LEU A 250 23.19 6.15 1.36
CA LEU A 250 22.00 6.62 2.04
C LEU A 250 22.38 7.84 2.88
N VAL A 251 21.76 8.99 2.61
CA VAL A 251 22.07 10.27 3.28
C VAL A 251 20.78 10.85 3.86
N GLY A 252 20.88 11.47 5.03
CA GLY A 252 19.75 12.14 5.65
C GLY A 252 20.13 12.89 6.93
N TYR A 253 19.10 13.31 7.67
CA TYR A 253 19.27 13.94 8.98
C TYR A 253 18.34 13.30 9.99
N TYR A 254 18.78 13.23 11.23
CA TYR A 254 17.99 12.70 12.32
C TYR A 254 18.13 13.52 13.60
N LYS A 255 17.15 13.36 14.49
CA LYS A 255 17.25 13.58 15.95
C LYS A 255 16.74 12.35 16.64
N TYR A 256 17.34 11.99 17.75
CA TYR A 256 16.90 10.81 18.49
C TYR A 256 16.97 11.06 19.99
N LYS A 257 15.93 10.61 20.68
CA LYS A 257 15.87 10.55 22.12
C LYS A 257 15.38 9.16 22.54
N ALA A 258 16.16 8.46 23.34
CA ALA A 258 15.74 7.18 23.93
C ALA A 258 14.69 7.39 25.03
N GLY A 259 13.77 6.44 25.16
CA GLY A 259 12.87 6.35 26.30
C GLY A 259 13.61 5.96 27.58
N ASP A 260 12.98 6.17 28.72
CA ASP A 260 13.64 6.05 30.03
C ASP A 260 14.02 4.62 30.42
N ARG A 261 13.17 3.64 30.09
CA ARG A 261 13.33 2.25 30.50
C ARG A 261 13.10 1.29 29.34
N PHE A 262 14.08 0.46 29.08
CA PHE A 262 14.03 -0.54 28.02
C PHE A 262 13.24 -1.78 28.46
N TYR A 263 12.23 -2.16 27.69
CA TYR A 263 11.47 -3.39 27.89
C TYR A 263 12.09 -4.52 27.08
N GLN A 264 12.41 -5.63 27.73
CA GLN A 264 13.01 -6.81 27.12
C GLN A 264 12.63 -8.07 27.90
N ASN A 265 12.22 -9.13 27.19
CA ASN A 265 11.90 -10.44 27.80
C ASN A 265 10.88 -10.38 28.94
N GLY A 266 9.89 -9.48 28.87
CA GLY A 266 8.86 -9.34 29.90
C GLY A 266 9.19 -8.36 31.02
N GLU A 267 10.40 -7.79 31.07
CA GLU A 267 10.87 -6.94 32.14
C GLU A 267 11.44 -5.60 31.63
N TYR A 268 11.40 -4.59 32.49
CA TYR A 268 12.08 -3.32 32.26
C TYR A 268 13.50 -3.36 32.77
N THR A 269 14.46 -3.00 31.92
CA THR A 269 15.89 -2.96 32.20
C THR A 269 16.46 -1.55 32.11
N ASN A 270 17.72 -1.37 32.51
CA ASN A 270 18.47 -0.12 32.36
C ASN A 270 19.23 -0.05 31.02
N LYS A 271 18.99 -0.99 30.08
CA LYS A 271 19.54 -0.91 28.71
C LYS A 271 19.06 0.38 28.07
N LYS A 272 19.94 1.09 27.41
CA LYS A 272 19.57 2.22 26.56
C LYS A 272 19.01 1.71 25.24
N ASP A 273 17.89 2.28 24.84
CA ASP A 273 17.34 2.03 23.52
C ASP A 273 18.13 2.78 22.45
N ILE A 274 18.09 2.28 21.24
CA ILE A 274 18.74 2.87 20.09
C ILE A 274 17.87 2.67 18.86
N PHE A 275 17.83 3.67 17.98
CA PHE A 275 17.12 3.58 16.70
C PHE A 275 17.90 2.73 15.68
N ASN A 276 17.22 2.41 14.57
CA ASN A 276 17.87 1.78 13.42
C ASN A 276 17.51 2.51 12.12
N ILE A 277 18.52 2.75 11.29
CA ILE A 277 18.39 3.23 9.92
C ILE A 277 19.28 2.35 9.07
N TYR A 278 18.68 1.70 8.08
CA TYR A 278 19.44 0.92 7.10
C TYR A 278 18.73 0.86 5.75
N ALA A 279 19.50 0.56 4.72
CA ALA A 279 19.00 0.23 3.40
C ALA A 279 19.60 -1.08 2.92
N ILE A 280 18.83 -1.81 2.14
CA ILE A 280 19.23 -3.06 1.49
C ILE A 280 19.01 -2.97 -0.01
N PHE A 281 19.94 -3.54 -0.76
CA PHE A 281 19.87 -3.68 -2.20
C PHE A 281 20.12 -5.14 -2.56
N PHE A 282 19.18 -5.78 -3.27
CA PHE A 282 19.22 -7.21 -3.51
C PHE A 282 18.69 -7.59 -4.90
N GLU A 283 19.15 -8.73 -5.42
CA GLU A 283 18.70 -9.30 -6.69
C GLU A 283 17.37 -10.02 -6.47
N ARG A 284 16.39 -9.71 -7.32
CA ARG A 284 15.09 -10.39 -7.37
C ARG A 284 15.17 -11.63 -8.24
N THR A 285 14.56 -12.70 -7.78
CA THR A 285 14.42 -13.95 -8.51
C THR A 285 12.95 -14.41 -8.47
N ASP A 286 12.59 -15.40 -9.25
CA ASP A 286 11.23 -15.98 -9.21
C ASP A 286 10.85 -16.49 -7.82
N LYS A 287 11.84 -16.87 -7.01
CA LYS A 287 11.64 -17.36 -5.63
C LYS A 287 11.71 -16.25 -4.58
N VAL A 288 12.44 -15.18 -4.83
CA VAL A 288 12.70 -14.09 -3.87
C VAL A 288 12.34 -12.76 -4.51
N GLN A 289 11.15 -12.27 -4.26
CA GLN A 289 10.68 -10.96 -4.72
C GLN A 289 10.87 -9.87 -3.67
N THR A 290 10.87 -10.27 -2.39
CA THR A 290 11.05 -9.40 -1.22
C THR A 290 11.93 -10.10 -0.20
N ILE A 291 12.57 -9.32 0.68
CA ILE A 291 13.26 -9.79 1.88
C ILE A 291 12.45 -9.36 3.10
N ASN A 292 12.43 -10.13 4.17
CA ASN A 292 11.62 -9.84 5.35
C ASN A 292 12.47 -9.41 6.56
N GLY A 293 11.82 -9.15 7.71
CA GLY A 293 12.46 -8.65 8.93
C GLY A 293 13.57 -9.52 9.51
N HIS A 294 13.65 -10.79 9.13
CA HIS A 294 14.78 -11.64 9.55
C HIS A 294 16.14 -11.10 9.12
N ILE A 295 16.18 -10.26 8.08
CA ILE A 295 17.43 -9.71 7.56
C ILE A 295 18.22 -8.94 8.63
N ALA A 296 17.56 -8.13 9.46
CA ALA A 296 18.21 -7.38 10.53
C ALA A 296 18.71 -8.28 11.66
N ARG A 297 18.07 -9.43 11.88
CA ARG A 297 18.45 -10.43 12.91
C ARG A 297 19.56 -11.36 12.44
N ASN A 298 19.67 -11.56 11.12
CA ASN A 298 20.72 -12.37 10.50
C ASN A 298 21.90 -11.49 10.05
N ASN A 299 22.23 -10.45 10.79
CA ASN A 299 23.35 -9.56 10.48
C ASN A 299 23.35 -9.11 9.00
N TYR A 300 22.18 -8.83 8.43
CA TYR A 300 21.95 -8.44 7.03
C TYR A 300 22.43 -9.47 5.98
N GLU A 301 22.59 -10.75 6.37
CA GLU A 301 23.01 -11.82 5.47
C GLU A 301 21.79 -12.49 4.79
N HIS A 302 21.82 -12.58 3.48
CA HIS A 302 20.86 -13.31 2.66
C HIS A 302 21.47 -13.60 1.29
N GLU A 303 21.16 -14.75 0.68
CA GLU A 303 21.74 -15.18 -0.60
C GLU A 303 21.53 -14.19 -1.75
N ASN A 304 20.43 -13.43 -1.75
CA ASN A 304 20.11 -12.44 -2.78
C ASN A 304 20.68 -11.05 -2.50
N MET A 305 21.25 -10.81 -1.32
CA MET A 305 21.83 -9.49 -1.00
C MET A 305 22.99 -9.15 -1.91
N VAL A 306 23.06 -7.88 -2.32
CA VAL A 306 24.11 -7.32 -3.17
C VAL A 306 24.83 -6.18 -2.47
N ALA A 307 24.13 -5.37 -1.70
CA ALA A 307 24.73 -4.33 -0.88
C ALA A 307 23.80 -3.95 0.28
N SER A 308 24.37 -3.39 1.33
CA SER A 308 23.62 -2.79 2.43
C SER A 308 24.28 -1.52 2.92
N ALA A 309 23.49 -0.56 3.38
CA ALA A 309 23.94 0.65 4.06
C ALA A 309 23.31 0.63 5.47
N VAL A 310 24.10 0.47 6.51
CA VAL A 310 23.63 0.30 7.90
C VAL A 310 24.27 1.36 8.79
N ILE A 311 23.46 2.11 9.54
CA ILE A 311 23.98 3.11 10.49
C ILE A 311 24.80 2.41 11.59
N SER A 312 26.01 2.87 11.82
CA SER A 312 26.94 2.26 12.79
C SER A 312 27.13 3.10 14.06
N ASN A 313 26.91 4.42 13.98
CA ASN A 313 27.13 5.37 15.07
C ASN A 313 25.83 5.99 15.58
N ALA A 314 24.72 5.24 15.58
CA ALA A 314 23.44 5.71 16.11
C ALA A 314 23.58 6.11 17.59
N HIS A 315 23.12 7.31 17.96
CA HIS A 315 23.16 7.84 19.32
C HIS A 315 22.09 8.91 19.56
N GLU A 316 21.90 9.31 20.82
CA GLU A 316 20.98 10.38 21.17
C GLU A 316 21.54 11.74 20.74
N THR A 317 20.71 12.56 20.11
CA THR A 317 21.01 13.95 19.75
C THR A 317 19.76 14.81 19.76
N ASN A 318 19.86 16.00 20.35
CA ASN A 318 18.80 17.01 20.34
C ASN A 318 18.92 17.95 19.13
N GLU A 319 20.04 17.93 18.41
CA GLU A 319 20.26 18.70 17.20
C GLU A 319 20.11 17.84 15.97
N TRP A 320 19.77 18.46 14.82
CA TRP A 320 19.71 17.78 13.55
C TRP A 320 21.11 17.33 13.12
N GLU A 321 21.35 16.02 13.20
CA GLU A 321 22.61 15.41 12.81
C GLU A 321 22.50 14.75 11.44
N ARG A 322 23.50 15.00 10.60
CA ARG A 322 23.58 14.38 9.26
C ARG A 322 24.19 13.00 9.37
N PHE A 323 23.54 12.01 8.77
CA PHE A 323 24.13 10.71 8.50
C PHE A 323 24.43 10.55 7.00
N GLU A 324 25.50 9.84 6.72
CA GLU A 324 25.88 9.43 5.36
C GLU A 324 26.48 8.03 5.46
N ILE A 325 25.85 7.07 4.78
CA ILE A 325 26.16 5.66 4.89
C ILE A 325 26.40 5.12 3.49
N ASP A 326 27.60 4.62 3.22
CA ASP A 326 27.92 3.98 1.95
C ASP A 326 27.22 2.63 1.84
N PHE A 327 26.77 2.27 0.62
CA PHE A 327 26.35 0.90 0.32
C PHE A 327 27.58 0.01 0.20
N ASP A 328 27.72 -0.91 1.15
CA ASP A 328 28.80 -1.89 1.18
C ASP A 328 28.52 -3.04 0.22
N TYR A 329 29.13 -2.98 -0.96
CA TYR A 329 29.07 -4.02 -1.98
C TYR A 329 30.11 -5.13 -1.73
N ASP A 330 31.24 -4.79 -1.11
CA ASP A 330 32.35 -5.72 -0.90
C ASP A 330 31.97 -6.83 0.08
N ARG A 331 31.12 -6.52 1.03
CA ARG A 331 30.58 -7.46 2.02
C ARG A 331 29.99 -8.72 1.39
N TYR A 332 29.31 -8.58 0.26
CA TYR A 332 28.58 -9.68 -0.37
C TYR A 332 29.33 -10.31 -1.55
N GLY A 333 30.45 -9.72 -1.96
CA GLY A 333 31.28 -10.22 -3.06
C GLY A 333 30.52 -10.34 -4.39
N LYS A 334 29.45 -9.55 -4.59
CA LYS A 334 28.63 -9.57 -5.79
C LYS A 334 28.79 -8.31 -6.62
N THR A 335 28.84 -8.49 -7.93
CA THR A 335 28.80 -7.39 -8.90
C THR A 335 27.38 -7.17 -9.39
N VAL A 336 27.04 -5.90 -9.64
CA VAL A 336 25.75 -5.55 -10.24
C VAL A 336 25.80 -5.82 -11.74
N ASP A 337 24.87 -6.64 -12.21
CA ASP A 337 24.62 -6.86 -13.64
C ASP A 337 23.72 -5.73 -14.14
N TYR A 338 24.24 -4.89 -15.02
CA TYR A 338 23.52 -3.69 -15.49
C TYR A 338 22.35 -4.02 -16.43
N ASP A 339 22.37 -5.14 -17.14
CA ASP A 339 21.24 -5.57 -17.97
C ASP A 339 20.08 -6.03 -17.08
N LYS A 340 20.36 -6.80 -16.02
CA LYS A 340 19.38 -7.14 -15.00
C LYS A 340 18.89 -5.91 -14.25
N LEU A 341 19.76 -4.92 -14.00
CA LEU A 341 19.39 -3.68 -13.31
C LEU A 341 18.35 -2.91 -14.13
N LYS A 342 18.61 -2.69 -15.41
CA LYS A 342 17.68 -2.08 -16.37
C LYS A 342 16.37 -2.86 -16.50
N ALA A 343 16.46 -4.18 -16.46
CA ALA A 343 15.28 -5.06 -16.50
C ALA A 343 14.49 -5.11 -15.17
N GLY A 344 14.82 -4.27 -14.16
CA GLY A 344 14.13 -4.23 -12.88
C GLY A 344 14.28 -5.51 -12.04
N LYS A 345 15.38 -6.24 -12.24
CA LYS A 345 15.68 -7.47 -11.49
C LYS A 345 16.40 -7.22 -10.16
N TYR A 346 16.50 -5.97 -9.74
CA TYR A 346 16.97 -5.60 -8.41
C TYR A 346 15.89 -4.84 -7.66
N SER A 347 15.97 -4.87 -6.34
CA SER A 347 15.11 -4.11 -5.44
C SER A 347 15.92 -3.36 -4.41
N VAL A 348 15.40 -2.21 -3.99
CA VAL A 348 15.90 -1.44 -2.88
C VAL A 348 14.83 -1.34 -1.79
N SER A 349 15.26 -1.32 -0.53
CA SER A 349 14.43 -0.90 0.59
C SER A 349 15.23 -0.02 1.52
N ILE A 350 14.57 1.00 2.09
CA ILE A 350 15.07 1.80 3.21
C ILE A 350 14.18 1.47 4.39
N ILE A 351 14.76 1.23 5.55
CA ILE A 351 14.06 0.90 6.76
C ILE A 351 14.50 1.85 7.89
N LEU A 352 13.52 2.46 8.52
CA LEU A 352 13.67 3.41 9.62
C LEU A 352 12.86 2.89 10.81
N ALA A 353 13.45 2.85 12.01
CA ALA A 353 12.78 2.36 13.21
C ALA A 353 13.21 3.12 14.46
N SER A 354 12.27 3.47 15.33
CA SER A 354 12.55 4.18 16.60
C SER A 354 13.26 3.32 17.66
N SER A 355 13.15 1.99 17.56
CA SER A 355 13.84 1.03 18.39
C SER A 355 14.43 -0.07 17.51
N LYS A 356 15.73 -0.36 17.68
CA LYS A 356 16.44 -1.37 16.90
C LYS A 356 15.87 -2.78 17.10
N ASP A 357 15.40 -3.07 18.30
CA ASP A 357 14.82 -4.36 18.68
C ASP A 357 13.28 -4.36 18.60
N GLY A 358 12.68 -3.31 17.98
CA GLY A 358 11.24 -3.12 17.87
C GLY A 358 10.53 -4.18 17.03
N ASP A 359 11.23 -4.83 16.11
CA ASP A 359 10.72 -5.93 15.28
C ASP A 359 10.44 -7.21 16.08
N ILE A 360 10.99 -7.34 17.29
CA ILE A 360 10.70 -8.38 18.28
C ILE A 360 9.96 -7.84 19.50
N PHE A 361 9.38 -6.62 19.39
CA PHE A 361 8.60 -5.94 20.43
C PHE A 361 9.42 -5.64 21.70
N GLU A 362 10.71 -5.34 21.55
CA GLU A 362 11.60 -4.84 22.57
C GLU A 362 12.02 -3.40 22.25
N GLY A 363 12.23 -2.59 23.30
CA GLY A 363 12.55 -1.17 23.16
C GLY A 363 12.11 -0.36 24.37
N ALA A 364 12.34 0.93 24.38
CA ALA A 364 11.90 1.82 25.43
C ALA A 364 10.70 2.67 24.98
N PRO A 365 9.53 2.54 25.63
CA PRO A 365 8.41 3.44 25.36
C PRO A 365 8.83 4.90 25.48
N GLY A 366 8.50 5.73 24.48
CA GLY A 366 8.93 7.11 24.36
C GLY A 366 10.20 7.32 23.54
N SER A 367 10.93 6.24 23.16
CA SER A 367 12.01 6.37 22.18
C SER A 367 11.52 6.99 20.90
N THR A 368 12.08 8.15 20.53
CA THR A 368 11.59 8.97 19.42
C THR A 368 12.71 9.27 18.44
N LEU A 369 12.52 8.85 17.19
CA LEU A 369 13.34 9.20 16.04
C LEU A 369 12.59 10.21 15.18
N LEU A 370 13.18 11.38 14.96
CA LEU A 370 12.76 12.31 13.93
C LEU A 370 13.72 12.21 12.75
N THR A 371 13.18 12.12 11.54
CA THR A 371 13.99 12.18 10.32
C THR A 371 13.33 13.09 9.30
N VAL A 372 14.12 13.84 8.57
CA VAL A 372 13.62 14.92 7.70
C VAL A 372 14.05 14.82 6.27
N SER A 373 13.32 15.62 5.50
CA SER A 373 13.55 16.04 4.14
C SER A 373 15.03 16.17 3.82
N TYR A 374 15.49 15.38 2.90
CA TYR A 374 16.81 15.12 2.38
C TYR A 374 17.38 13.73 2.75
N THR A 375 16.54 12.80 3.21
CA THR A 375 16.91 11.39 3.09
C THR A 375 16.91 11.06 1.60
N HIS A 376 18.04 10.68 1.06
CA HIS A 376 18.14 10.37 -0.36
C HIS A 376 19.12 9.22 -0.63
N LEU A 377 18.81 8.46 -1.68
CA LEU A 377 19.72 7.52 -2.27
C LEU A 377 20.58 8.26 -3.30
N THR A 378 21.87 8.35 -3.08
CA THR A 378 22.77 8.86 -4.11
C THR A 378 23.03 7.80 -5.17
N LEU A 379 23.07 8.23 -6.42
CA LEU A 379 23.31 7.40 -7.58
C LEU A 379 24.69 7.72 -8.14
N PRO A 380 25.30 6.82 -8.93
CA PRO A 380 26.54 7.14 -9.60
C PRO A 380 26.37 8.37 -10.48
N THR A 381 27.31 9.29 -10.44
CA THR A 381 27.36 10.41 -11.39
C THR A 381 27.71 9.82 -12.75
N ILE A 382 26.75 9.80 -13.67
CA ILE A 382 27.03 9.45 -15.06
C ILE A 382 27.74 10.67 -15.66
N LEU A 383 29.06 10.63 -15.74
CA LEU A 383 29.78 11.55 -16.60
C LEU A 383 29.37 11.22 -18.03
N ARG A 384 28.52 12.08 -18.62
CA ARG A 384 28.28 12.03 -20.07
C ARG A 384 29.58 12.48 -20.71
N VAL A 385 30.29 11.52 -21.33
CA VAL A 385 31.42 11.78 -22.25
C VAL A 385 30.82 12.09 -23.61
#